data_4a93507b2571f0ee7df1c4cf35676cc5
#
_entry.id   4a93507b2571f0ee7df1c4cf35676cc5
#
_cell.length_a   1.000
_cell.length_b   1.000
_cell.length_c   1.000
_cell.angle_alpha   90.00
_cell.angle_beta   90.00
_cell.angle_gamma   90.00
#
_symmetry.space_group_name_H-M   'P 1'
#
loop_
_entity.id
_entity.type
_entity.pdbx_description
1 polymer ?
#
loop_
_entity_poly.entity_id
_entity_poly.type
_entity_poly.pdbx_seq_one_letter_code
_entity_poly.pdbx_strand_id
1 'polypeptide(L)'
;EDGIRDRSPSRGLGDVYKRQGKDLVARALHDYSPRAKKRFVAVNCHTIPNEIAETELFGHVRGAFTGADRNKPGVFETAHGGTLFLDEIGDISLNIQSKLLRILQDRQVFRVGSVEGRQINVCVIAATNTDLVQAVEKGQFREDLYFRLNVIPLHLPPLRERRTDINLLIDHFLAKFGQEYPMVNSKTI
;
A
#
# COMPACT_ATOMS: atom_id res chain seq x y z
N GLU A 1 -5.66 -4.10 -28.90
CA GLU A 1 -6.82 -3.65 -28.08
C GLU A 1 -7.23 -4.75 -27.10
N ASP A 2 -6.51 -4.93 -26.02
CA ASP A 2 -6.95 -5.80 -24.92
C ASP A 2 -6.92 -4.99 -23.64
N GLY A 3 -8.16 -4.54 -23.27
CA GLY A 3 -8.43 -3.81 -22.05
C GLY A 3 -8.06 -4.64 -20.83
N ILE A 4 -7.12 -4.13 -20.04
CA ILE A 4 -6.88 -4.58 -18.68
C ILE A 4 -8.14 -4.20 -17.90
N ARG A 5 -9.05 -5.16 -17.76
CA ARG A 5 -10.18 -5.06 -16.83
C ARG A 5 -9.62 -4.96 -15.42
N ASP A 6 -9.89 -3.83 -14.81
CA ASP A 6 -9.73 -3.60 -13.37
C ASP A 6 -10.48 -4.72 -12.61
N ARG A 7 -9.75 -5.74 -12.18
CA ARG A 7 -10.31 -6.76 -11.30
C ARG A 7 -10.34 -6.18 -9.90
N SER A 8 -11.44 -5.53 -9.57
CA SER A 8 -11.77 -5.21 -8.18
C SER A 8 -11.68 -6.50 -7.36
N PRO A 9 -10.82 -6.57 -6.32
CA PRO A 9 -10.77 -7.72 -5.45
C PRO A 9 -12.07 -7.83 -4.67
N SER A 10 -12.53 -9.07 -4.56
CA SER A 10 -13.68 -9.57 -3.83
C SER A 10 -14.16 -8.71 -2.67
N ARG A 11 -15.44 -8.35 -2.72
CA ARG A 11 -16.22 -7.76 -1.63
C ARG A 11 -16.25 -8.74 -0.43
N GLY A 12 -15.35 -8.56 0.50
CA GLY A 12 -15.29 -9.30 1.76
C GLY A 12 -14.85 -8.37 2.87
N LEU A 13 -15.09 -8.71 4.11
CA LEU A 13 -14.83 -8.03 5.39
C LEU A 13 -13.59 -7.10 5.50
N GLY A 14 -12.70 -7.10 4.51
CA GLY A 14 -11.56 -6.18 4.41
C GLY A 14 -11.92 -4.69 4.27
N ASP A 15 -13.14 -4.35 3.81
CA ASP A 15 -13.55 -2.95 3.66
C ASP A 15 -13.86 -2.23 4.99
N VAL A 16 -13.99 -2.99 6.06
CA VAL A 16 -14.28 -2.43 7.40
C VAL A 16 -13.07 -1.67 7.96
N TYR A 17 -11.85 -2.02 7.59
CA TYR A 17 -10.60 -1.38 8.05
C TYR A 17 -10.21 -0.10 7.28
N LYS A 18 -10.82 0.19 6.13
CA LYS A 18 -10.60 1.44 5.37
C LYS A 18 -11.15 2.70 6.05
N ARG A 19 -11.61 2.59 7.30
CA ARG A 19 -12.37 3.63 8.03
C ARG A 19 -11.57 4.84 8.49
N GLN A 20 -10.24 4.84 8.40
CA GLN A 20 -9.42 5.96 8.87
C GLN A 20 -9.04 6.98 7.80
N GLY A 21 -9.33 6.71 6.53
CA GLY A 21 -9.03 7.62 5.41
C GLY A 21 -7.55 7.65 4.99
N LYS A 22 -6.72 6.67 5.41
CA LYS A 22 -5.30 6.56 5.01
C LYS A 22 -5.14 6.54 3.50
N ASP A 23 -5.97 5.74 2.81
CA ASP A 23 -6.01 5.65 1.34
C ASP A 23 -6.33 6.98 0.67
N LEU A 24 -7.30 7.73 1.22
CA LEU A 24 -7.71 9.03 0.68
C LEU A 24 -6.57 10.05 0.80
N VAL A 25 -5.89 10.06 1.94
CA VAL A 25 -4.74 10.95 2.16
C VAL A 25 -3.58 10.57 1.25
N ALA A 26 -3.24 9.27 1.14
CA ALA A 26 -2.19 8.80 0.25
C ALA A 26 -2.47 9.16 -1.21
N ARG A 27 -3.73 9.01 -1.65
CA ARG A 27 -4.15 9.40 -3.00
C ARG A 27 -4.10 10.91 -3.19
N ALA A 28 -4.57 11.71 -2.24
CA ALA A 28 -4.47 13.15 -2.29
C ALA A 28 -3.01 13.63 -2.37
N LEU A 29 -2.11 13.04 -1.56
CA LEU A 29 -0.67 13.33 -1.64
C LEU A 29 -0.10 13.03 -3.04
N HIS A 30 -0.55 11.95 -3.68
CA HIS A 30 -0.16 11.65 -5.06
C HIS A 30 -0.72 12.66 -6.04
N ASP A 31 -2.03 12.96 -5.98
CA ASP A 31 -2.74 13.81 -6.93
C ASP A 31 -2.25 15.27 -6.89
N TYR A 32 -1.80 15.74 -5.72
CA TYR A 32 -1.21 17.07 -5.56
C TYR A 32 0.33 17.09 -5.69
N SER A 33 0.96 15.97 -6.09
CA SER A 33 2.40 15.88 -6.28
C SER A 33 2.81 16.12 -7.75
N PRO A 34 4.11 16.35 -8.01
CA PRO A 34 4.64 16.34 -9.39
C PRO A 34 4.44 15.01 -10.13
N ARG A 35 4.02 13.95 -9.41
CA ARG A 35 3.77 12.62 -9.95
C ARG A 35 2.28 12.33 -10.21
N ALA A 36 1.37 13.31 -10.10
CA ALA A 36 -0.07 13.16 -10.24
C ALA A 36 -0.51 12.44 -11.54
N LYS A 37 0.24 12.64 -12.63
CA LYS A 37 -0.02 12.00 -13.94
C LYS A 37 0.68 10.64 -14.09
N LYS A 38 1.37 10.17 -13.07
CA LYS A 38 2.11 8.90 -13.07
C LYS A 38 1.28 7.81 -12.36
N ARG A 39 1.81 6.58 -12.36
CA ARG A 39 1.11 5.47 -11.70
C ARG A 39 1.05 5.66 -10.18
N PHE A 40 -0.13 5.40 -9.62
CA PHE A 40 -0.34 5.18 -8.19
C PHE A 40 -0.60 3.69 -7.98
N VAL A 41 0.31 3.01 -7.29
CA VAL A 41 0.19 1.59 -6.97
C VAL A 41 -0.05 1.48 -5.48
N ALA A 42 -1.16 0.87 -5.08
CA ALA A 42 -1.49 0.63 -3.68
C ALA A 42 -1.40 -0.85 -3.35
N VAL A 43 -0.78 -1.17 -2.25
CA VAL A 43 -0.63 -2.55 -1.75
C VAL A 43 -0.95 -2.56 -0.27
N ASN A 44 -1.84 -3.46 0.14
CA ASN A 44 -2.08 -3.73 1.54
C ASN A 44 -1.22 -4.93 1.97
N CYS A 45 -0.22 -4.65 2.81
CA CYS A 45 0.75 -5.66 3.24
C CYS A 45 0.12 -6.77 4.10
N HIS A 46 -0.93 -6.45 4.85
CA HIS A 46 -1.67 -7.42 5.66
C HIS A 46 -2.36 -8.50 4.82
N THR A 47 -2.79 -8.18 3.59
CA THR A 47 -3.54 -9.10 2.72
C THR A 47 -2.65 -10.04 1.91
N ILE A 48 -1.35 -9.82 1.90
CA ILE A 48 -0.40 -10.65 1.16
C ILE A 48 0.09 -11.77 2.08
N PRO A 49 -0.14 -13.05 1.75
CA PRO A 49 0.45 -14.16 2.50
C PRO A 49 1.97 -14.05 2.55
N ASN A 50 2.55 -14.34 3.72
CA ASN A 50 4.00 -14.18 3.95
C ASN A 50 4.85 -14.96 2.94
N GLU A 51 4.38 -16.13 2.50
CA GLU A 51 5.07 -17.04 1.58
C GLU A 51 5.26 -16.42 0.19
N ILE A 52 4.36 -15.53 -0.24
CA ILE A 52 4.42 -14.90 -1.55
C ILE A 52 4.74 -13.40 -1.49
N ALA A 53 4.79 -12.83 -0.28
CA ALA A 53 4.98 -11.40 -0.09
C ALA A 53 6.26 -10.88 -0.77
N GLU A 54 7.33 -11.66 -0.69
CA GLU A 54 8.60 -11.31 -1.32
C GLU A 54 8.47 -11.22 -2.85
N THR A 55 7.81 -12.20 -3.47
CA THR A 55 7.64 -12.25 -4.92
C THR A 55 6.65 -11.21 -5.43
N GLU A 56 5.62 -10.86 -4.65
CA GLU A 56 4.68 -9.80 -5.00
C GLU A 56 5.35 -8.43 -4.91
N LEU A 57 6.09 -8.17 -3.83
CA LEU A 57 6.74 -6.87 -3.63
C LEU A 57 7.91 -6.64 -4.58
N PHE A 58 8.80 -7.63 -4.73
CA PHE A 58 10.08 -7.46 -5.44
C PHE A 58 10.13 -8.13 -6.80
N GLY A 59 9.16 -9.02 -7.11
CA GLY A 59 9.14 -9.82 -8.33
C GLY A 59 10.05 -11.05 -8.26
N HIS A 60 10.00 -11.86 -9.29
CA HIS A 60 10.85 -13.04 -9.43
C HIS A 60 11.30 -13.28 -10.87
N VAL A 61 12.39 -14.00 -11.03
CA VAL A 61 12.82 -14.53 -12.34
C VAL A 61 12.31 -15.96 -12.51
N ARG A 62 12.22 -16.40 -13.75
CA ARG A 62 11.91 -17.80 -14.08
C ARG A 62 12.88 -18.74 -13.36
N GLY A 63 12.36 -19.79 -12.74
CA GLY A 63 13.14 -20.79 -12.01
C GLY A 63 13.57 -20.38 -10.60
N ALA A 64 13.13 -19.23 -10.09
CA ALA A 64 13.47 -18.77 -8.74
C ALA A 64 12.94 -19.70 -7.61
N PHE A 65 11.84 -20.40 -7.87
CA PHE A 65 11.23 -21.39 -6.97
C PHE A 65 10.34 -22.35 -7.79
N THR A 66 9.87 -23.42 -7.18
CA THR A 66 8.95 -24.39 -7.82
C THR A 66 7.65 -23.70 -8.24
N GLY A 67 7.33 -23.68 -9.54
CA GLY A 67 6.19 -22.99 -10.13
C GLY A 67 6.50 -21.57 -10.65
N ALA A 68 7.75 -21.13 -10.60
CA ALA A 68 8.18 -19.87 -11.24
C ALA A 68 8.42 -20.06 -12.75
N ASP A 69 7.35 -20.26 -13.52
CA ASP A 69 7.41 -20.59 -14.95
C ASP A 69 7.82 -19.41 -15.84
N ARG A 70 7.69 -18.19 -15.34
CA ARG A 70 7.98 -16.94 -16.08
C ARG A 70 8.56 -15.87 -15.16
N ASN A 71 9.17 -14.84 -15.76
CA ASN A 71 9.54 -13.64 -15.03
C ASN A 71 8.29 -12.84 -14.65
N LYS A 72 8.22 -12.38 -13.39
CA LYS A 72 7.13 -11.50 -12.91
C LYS A 72 7.74 -10.25 -12.28
N PRO A 73 7.40 -9.04 -12.75
CA PRO A 73 7.81 -7.81 -12.08
C PRO A 73 7.08 -7.68 -10.74
N GLY A 74 7.76 -7.14 -9.73
CA GLY A 74 7.16 -6.79 -8.46
C GLY A 74 6.47 -5.43 -8.47
N VAL A 75 5.79 -5.09 -7.37
CA VAL A 75 5.06 -3.82 -7.26
C VAL A 75 6.01 -2.62 -7.28
N PHE A 76 7.25 -2.74 -6.79
CA PHE A 76 8.25 -1.68 -6.88
C PHE A 76 8.63 -1.34 -8.33
N GLU A 77 8.81 -2.34 -9.18
CA GLU A 77 9.05 -2.12 -10.61
C GLU A 77 7.80 -1.54 -11.29
N THR A 78 6.62 -2.03 -10.93
CA THR A 78 5.33 -1.56 -11.47
C THR A 78 5.08 -0.09 -11.14
N ALA A 79 5.51 0.36 -9.94
CA ALA A 79 5.38 1.74 -9.48
C ALA A 79 6.48 2.67 -10.01
N HIS A 80 7.42 2.17 -10.82
CA HIS A 80 8.54 2.98 -11.33
C HIS A 80 8.06 4.28 -11.99
N GLY A 81 8.68 5.39 -11.63
CA GLY A 81 8.33 6.74 -12.05
C GLY A 81 7.12 7.35 -11.32
N GLY A 82 6.39 6.56 -10.52
CA GLY A 82 5.16 6.93 -9.84
C GLY A 82 5.25 6.92 -8.31
N THR A 83 4.14 6.56 -7.69
CA THR A 83 3.98 6.47 -6.23
C THR A 83 3.55 5.06 -5.84
N LEU A 84 4.20 4.50 -4.82
CA LEU A 84 3.83 3.24 -4.17
C LEU A 84 3.28 3.55 -2.78
N PHE A 85 2.05 3.16 -2.54
CA PHE A 85 1.41 3.22 -1.24
C PHE A 85 1.44 1.84 -0.59
N LEU A 86 2.12 1.72 0.54
CA LEU A 86 2.23 0.51 1.35
C LEU A 86 1.34 0.67 2.58
N ASP A 87 0.17 0.06 2.56
CA ASP A 87 -0.75 0.06 3.69
C ASP A 87 -0.44 -1.10 4.64
N GLU A 88 -0.60 -0.87 5.93
CA GLU A 88 -0.29 -1.79 7.04
C GLU A 88 1.16 -2.30 6.98
N ILE A 89 2.12 -1.37 6.84
CA ILE A 89 3.54 -1.69 6.74
C ILE A 89 4.10 -2.37 8.01
N GLY A 90 3.42 -2.21 9.15
CA GLY A 90 3.79 -2.88 10.40
C GLY A 90 3.67 -4.39 10.36
N ASP A 91 2.93 -4.95 9.41
CA ASP A 91 2.62 -6.39 9.33
C ASP A 91 3.62 -7.20 8.51
N ILE A 92 4.61 -6.55 7.86
CA ILE A 92 5.61 -7.26 7.06
C ILE A 92 6.67 -7.94 7.93
N SER A 93 7.13 -9.12 7.49
CA SER A 93 8.18 -9.88 8.17
C SER A 93 9.54 -9.16 8.18
N LEU A 94 10.39 -9.45 9.17
CA LEU A 94 11.74 -8.86 9.29
C LEU A 94 12.61 -9.08 8.04
N ASN A 95 12.41 -10.20 7.32
CA ASN A 95 13.11 -10.45 6.05
C ASN A 95 12.69 -9.44 4.99
N ILE A 96 11.38 -9.20 4.83
CA ILE A 96 10.84 -8.20 3.91
C ILE A 96 11.32 -6.79 4.30
N GLN A 97 11.30 -6.46 5.60
CA GLN A 97 11.78 -5.18 6.11
C GLN A 97 13.25 -4.91 5.71
N SER A 98 14.11 -5.92 5.82
CA SER A 98 15.53 -5.81 5.42
C SER A 98 15.70 -5.51 3.93
N LYS A 99 14.92 -6.15 3.07
CA LYS A 99 14.95 -5.93 1.62
C LYS A 99 14.36 -4.57 1.25
N LEU A 100 13.27 -4.19 1.92
CA LEU A 100 12.64 -2.87 1.75
C LEU A 100 13.63 -1.75 2.09
N LEU A 101 14.35 -1.87 3.20
CA LEU A 101 15.36 -0.89 3.59
C LEU A 101 16.41 -0.68 2.49
N ARG A 102 16.95 -1.79 1.94
CA ARG A 102 17.93 -1.72 0.84
C ARG A 102 17.36 -0.99 -0.38
N ILE A 103 16.13 -1.28 -0.76
CA ILE A 103 15.46 -0.60 -1.88
C ILE A 103 15.31 0.90 -1.63
N LEU A 104 14.94 1.29 -0.41
CA LEU A 104 14.79 2.70 -0.04
C LEU A 104 16.13 3.45 0.00
N GLN A 105 17.23 2.74 0.31
CA GLN A 105 18.59 3.31 0.35
C GLN A 105 19.22 3.39 -1.05
N ASP A 106 19.24 2.26 -1.75
CA ASP A 106 20.01 2.08 -2.99
C ASP A 106 19.20 2.45 -4.25
N ARG A 107 17.88 2.60 -4.09
CA ARG A 107 16.93 2.79 -5.21
C ARG A 107 17.04 1.70 -6.27
N GLN A 108 17.38 0.50 -5.83
CA GLN A 108 17.46 -0.69 -6.67
C GLN A 108 16.62 -1.81 -6.11
N VAL A 109 15.91 -2.51 -6.99
CA VAL A 109 15.16 -3.71 -6.64
C VAL A 109 15.83 -4.93 -7.28
N PHE A 110 15.93 -6.00 -6.50
CA PHE A 110 16.42 -7.30 -6.95
C PHE A 110 15.25 -8.27 -6.94
N ARG A 111 14.99 -8.90 -8.08
CA ARG A 111 13.98 -9.95 -8.16
C ARG A 111 14.45 -11.19 -7.41
N VAL A 112 13.53 -11.93 -6.84
CA VAL A 112 13.83 -13.24 -6.24
C VAL A 112 14.47 -14.15 -7.30
N GLY A 113 15.62 -14.75 -6.95
CA GLY A 113 16.43 -15.57 -7.86
C GLY A 113 17.34 -14.80 -8.82
N SER A 114 17.42 -13.45 -8.72
CA SER A 114 18.29 -12.63 -9.56
C SER A 114 19.33 -11.88 -8.73
N VAL A 115 20.54 -11.78 -9.27
CA VAL A 115 21.61 -10.91 -8.76
C VAL A 115 21.64 -9.55 -9.46
N GLU A 116 20.82 -9.37 -10.50
CA GLU A 116 20.74 -8.13 -11.25
C GLU A 116 19.83 -7.11 -10.52
N GLY A 117 20.41 -5.99 -10.12
CA GLY A 117 19.70 -4.85 -9.57
C GLY A 117 19.08 -3.99 -10.68
N ARG A 118 17.80 -3.61 -10.49
CA ARG A 118 17.07 -2.72 -11.38
C ARG A 118 16.85 -1.39 -10.71
N GLN A 119 17.31 -0.32 -11.34
CA GLN A 119 17.11 1.04 -10.84
C GLN A 119 15.63 1.39 -10.85
N ILE A 120 15.14 1.91 -9.73
CA ILE A 120 13.77 2.39 -9.58
C ILE A 120 13.75 3.83 -9.06
N ASN A 121 12.76 4.58 -9.49
CA ASN A 121 12.46 5.91 -8.99
C ASN A 121 11.00 5.93 -8.52
N VAL A 122 10.77 5.66 -7.25
CA VAL A 122 9.44 5.53 -6.67
C VAL A 122 9.33 6.45 -5.46
N CYS A 123 8.24 7.21 -5.37
CA CYS A 123 7.84 7.86 -4.13
C CYS A 123 7.09 6.85 -3.28
N VAL A 124 7.58 6.58 -2.07
CA VAL A 124 6.93 5.63 -1.16
C VAL A 124 6.12 6.39 -0.11
N ILE A 125 4.86 6.02 0.03
CA ILE A 125 3.98 6.44 1.13
C ILE A 125 3.68 5.17 1.92
N ALA A 126 3.99 5.17 3.21
CA ALA A 126 3.71 4.05 4.10
C ALA A 126 2.63 4.44 5.11
N ALA A 127 1.74 3.51 5.41
CA ALA A 127 0.72 3.69 6.43
C ALA A 127 0.64 2.46 7.33
N THR A 128 0.28 2.67 8.59
CA THR A 128 0.03 1.61 9.55
C THR A 128 -0.90 2.10 10.66
N ASN A 129 -1.59 1.19 11.31
CA ASN A 129 -2.29 1.41 12.58
C ASN A 129 -1.49 0.87 13.78
N THR A 130 -0.37 0.18 13.52
CA THR A 130 0.52 -0.36 14.54
C THR A 130 1.42 0.75 15.10
N ASP A 131 1.61 0.78 16.42
CA ASP A 131 2.62 1.60 17.05
C ASP A 131 4.01 1.04 16.71
N LEU A 132 4.66 1.66 15.72
CA LEU A 132 5.96 1.21 15.24
C LEU A 132 7.08 1.39 16.28
N VAL A 133 6.96 2.35 17.20
CA VAL A 133 7.96 2.54 18.28
C VAL A 133 7.93 1.33 19.19
N GLN A 134 6.75 0.92 19.64
CA GLN A 134 6.61 -0.30 20.44
C GLN A 134 7.00 -1.57 19.65
N ALA A 135 6.72 -1.61 18.35
CA ALA A 135 7.12 -2.74 17.51
C ALA A 135 8.66 -2.85 17.40
N VAL A 136 9.36 -1.72 17.34
CA VAL A 136 10.85 -1.68 17.39
C VAL A 136 11.36 -2.18 18.74
N GLU A 137 10.81 -1.70 19.86
CA GLU A 137 11.18 -2.16 21.20
C GLU A 137 10.99 -3.67 21.39
N LYS A 138 9.95 -4.24 20.77
CA LYS A 138 9.65 -5.69 20.78
C LYS A 138 10.46 -6.50 19.77
N GLY A 139 11.33 -5.86 18.96
CA GLY A 139 12.08 -6.52 17.89
C GLY A 139 11.22 -7.03 16.72
N GLN A 140 9.98 -6.55 16.60
CA GLN A 140 9.05 -6.91 15.52
C GLN A 140 9.20 -6.00 14.29
N PHE A 141 9.76 -4.81 14.46
CA PHE A 141 10.07 -3.87 13.40
C PHE A 141 11.51 -3.39 13.53
N ARG A 142 12.20 -3.20 12.40
CA ARG A 142 13.60 -2.76 12.40
C ARG A 142 13.66 -1.25 12.62
N GLU A 143 14.53 -0.84 13.52
CA GLU A 143 14.77 0.56 13.87
C GLU A 143 15.27 1.38 12.64
N ASP A 144 16.20 0.80 11.86
CA ASP A 144 16.76 1.45 10.67
C ASP A 144 15.70 1.71 9.58
N LEU A 145 14.77 0.77 9.39
CA LEU A 145 13.64 0.95 8.49
C LEU A 145 12.66 1.99 9.02
N TYR A 146 12.37 1.99 10.32
CA TYR A 146 11.51 2.99 10.95
C TYR A 146 12.01 4.40 10.65
N PHE A 147 13.28 4.71 10.92
CA PHE A 147 13.83 6.03 10.64
C PHE A 147 13.86 6.37 9.15
N ARG A 148 14.00 5.38 8.28
CA ARG A 148 13.97 5.60 6.83
C ARG A 148 12.58 5.91 6.29
N LEU A 149 11.52 5.38 6.90
CA LEU A 149 10.13 5.64 6.54
C LEU A 149 9.58 6.90 7.22
N ASN A 150 9.97 7.16 8.46
CA ASN A 150 9.47 8.25 9.30
C ASN A 150 10.14 9.60 9.00
N VAL A 151 10.22 9.98 7.71
CA VAL A 151 10.82 11.26 7.29
C VAL A 151 9.84 12.41 7.44
N ILE A 152 8.59 12.21 7.03
CA ILE A 152 7.49 13.20 7.18
C ILE A 152 6.29 12.46 7.76
N PRO A 153 6.18 12.43 9.10
CA PRO A 153 5.04 11.77 9.75
C PRO A 153 3.77 12.59 9.58
N LEU A 154 2.69 11.90 9.21
CA LEU A 154 1.34 12.45 9.17
C LEU A 154 0.46 11.66 10.13
N HIS A 155 0.02 12.32 11.20
CA HIS A 155 -0.90 11.69 12.14
C HIS A 155 -2.35 11.93 11.70
N LEU A 156 -3.09 10.85 11.47
CA LEU A 156 -4.52 10.90 11.17
C LEU A 156 -5.29 10.55 12.45
N PRO A 157 -5.94 11.53 13.09
CA PRO A 157 -6.73 11.26 14.27
C PRO A 157 -7.91 10.32 13.93
N PRO A 158 -8.34 9.46 14.84
CA PRO A 158 -9.50 8.60 14.62
C PRO A 158 -10.78 9.42 14.43
N LEU A 159 -11.76 8.84 13.72
CA LEU A 159 -13.01 9.55 13.36
C LEU A 159 -13.77 10.12 14.57
N ARG A 160 -13.68 9.47 15.74
CA ARG A 160 -14.27 9.98 16.99
C ARG A 160 -13.70 11.34 17.44
N GLU A 161 -12.51 11.69 17.02
CA GLU A 161 -11.82 12.95 17.34
C GLU A 161 -12.05 14.04 16.26
N ARG A 162 -12.62 13.66 15.10
CA ARG A 162 -12.98 14.57 14.00
C ARG A 162 -14.44 14.39 13.58
N ARG A 163 -15.35 14.58 14.56
CA ARG A 163 -16.78 14.35 14.37
C ARG A 163 -17.42 15.19 13.28
N THR A 164 -16.84 16.35 12.96
CA THR A 164 -17.28 17.22 11.85
C THR A 164 -17.17 16.55 10.50
N ASP A 165 -16.24 15.60 10.33
CA ASP A 165 -16.03 14.89 9.07
C ASP A 165 -17.11 13.82 8.82
N ILE A 166 -17.86 13.42 9.85
CA ILE A 166 -18.87 12.35 9.75
C ILE A 166 -19.91 12.69 8.68
N ASN A 167 -20.46 13.92 8.71
CA ASN A 167 -21.46 14.33 7.74
C ASN A 167 -20.91 14.34 6.31
N LEU A 168 -19.70 14.85 6.12
CA LEU A 168 -19.04 14.87 4.82
C LEU A 168 -18.78 13.44 4.29
N LEU A 169 -18.41 12.51 5.18
CA LEU A 169 -18.23 11.10 4.83
C LEU A 169 -19.55 10.43 4.48
N ILE A 170 -20.63 10.73 5.22
CA ILE A 170 -21.98 10.23 4.90
C ILE A 170 -22.38 10.69 3.49
N ASP A 171 -22.27 11.99 3.20
CA ASP A 171 -22.61 12.56 1.91
C ASP A 171 -21.77 11.93 0.78
N HIS A 172 -20.47 11.77 1.01
CA HIS A 172 -19.57 11.12 0.04
C HIS A 172 -19.98 9.66 -0.24
N PHE A 173 -20.27 8.88 0.80
CA PHE A 173 -20.67 7.49 0.63
C PHE A 173 -22.05 7.34 0.04
N LEU A 174 -23.01 8.20 0.40
CA LEU A 174 -24.34 8.23 -0.23
C LEU A 174 -24.24 8.57 -1.71
N ALA A 175 -23.41 9.56 -2.10
CA ALA A 175 -23.20 9.88 -3.51
C ALA A 175 -22.55 8.71 -4.27
N LYS A 176 -21.58 8.03 -3.67
CA LYS A 176 -20.85 6.92 -4.28
C LYS A 176 -21.70 5.65 -4.40
N PHE A 177 -22.39 5.25 -3.34
CA PHE A 177 -23.16 4.01 -3.29
C PHE A 177 -24.63 4.21 -3.69
N GLY A 178 -25.19 5.40 -3.57
CA GLY A 178 -26.53 5.70 -4.03
C GLY A 178 -26.70 5.59 -5.55
N GLN A 179 -25.61 5.76 -6.32
CA GLN A 179 -25.59 5.47 -7.75
C GLN A 179 -25.54 3.96 -8.05
N GLU A 180 -24.87 3.19 -7.19
CA GLU A 180 -24.80 1.73 -7.31
C GLU A 180 -26.04 1.01 -6.72
N TYR A 181 -26.70 1.64 -5.72
CA TYR A 181 -27.85 1.09 -5.00
C TYR A 181 -28.94 2.15 -4.83
N PRO A 182 -29.83 2.35 -5.82
CA PRO A 182 -30.87 3.40 -5.79
C PRO A 182 -31.87 3.32 -4.62
N MET A 183 -31.85 2.24 -3.86
CA MET A 183 -32.74 2.00 -2.72
C MET A 183 -32.26 2.62 -1.40
N VAL A 184 -31.06 3.20 -1.34
CA VAL A 184 -30.57 3.89 -0.13
C VAL A 184 -30.93 5.36 -0.21
N ASN A 185 -32.15 5.68 0.15
CA ASN A 185 -32.64 7.07 0.22
C ASN A 185 -32.29 7.67 1.58
N SER A 186 -31.89 8.95 1.60
CA SER A 186 -31.57 9.76 2.79
C SER A 186 -32.69 9.90 3.84
N LYS A 187 -33.81 9.20 3.67
CA LYS A 187 -34.95 9.18 4.59
C LYS A 187 -34.95 8.01 5.58
N THR A 188 -33.91 7.15 5.57
CA THR A 188 -33.89 5.92 6.39
C THR A 188 -32.79 5.93 7.46
N ILE A 189 -32.21 7.10 7.76
CA ILE A 189 -31.25 7.29 8.86
C ILE A 189 -31.75 8.32 9.83
#